data_8dc6eba145c44bf73c2d866ed40d4019
#
_entry.id   8dc6eba145c44bf73c2d866ed40d4019
#
_cell.length_a   1.000
_cell.length_b   1.000
_cell.length_c   1.000
_cell.angle_alpha   90.00
_cell.angle_beta   90.00
_cell.angle_gamma   90.00
#
_symmetry.space_group_name_H-M   'P 1'
#
loop_
_entity.id
_entity.type
_entity.pdbx_description
1 polymer ?
#
loop_
_entity_poly.entity_id
_entity_poly.type
_entity_poly.pdbx_seq_one_letter_code
_entity_poly.pdbx_strand_id
1 'polypeptide(L)'
;MPDSNAPSRSWYAVSLVLVLLAIAAGVIATVISINSVDLQPVEFPGSVEIDVEQPGRWIVCAETVDGSDPVHPRFDIEFSSTGEETVPLVVDSMGLTYTIGDRRGVGVGHADLPRAGRWTLSGVRPGDAVGDGARYSFVFGPDPISEVFLPILIGGGVGVILVTIGAGIWGLVFWLRMKALQATETEE
;
A
#
# COMPACT_ATOMS: atom_id res chain seq x y z
N MET A 1 48.77 -20.92 26.49
CA MET A 1 47.31 -20.71 26.52
C MET A 1 46.91 -20.30 25.11
N PRO A 2 46.16 -21.08 24.39
CA PRO A 2 45.77 -20.69 23.05
C PRO A 2 44.80 -19.52 23.18
N ASP A 3 45.23 -18.34 22.71
CA ASP A 3 44.32 -17.22 22.43
C ASP A 3 43.34 -17.67 21.38
N SER A 4 42.16 -18.11 21.80
CA SER A 4 41.13 -18.50 20.86
C SER A 4 40.61 -17.22 20.19
N ASN A 5 41.22 -16.86 19.08
CA ASN A 5 40.74 -15.78 18.17
C ASN A 5 39.37 -16.08 17.55
N ALA A 6 38.65 -17.07 18.08
CA ALA A 6 37.32 -17.40 17.61
C ALA A 6 36.31 -16.31 18.05
N PRO A 7 35.51 -15.79 17.13
CA PRO A 7 34.49 -14.79 17.44
C PRO A 7 33.55 -15.29 18.55
N SER A 8 33.17 -14.40 19.46
CA SER A 8 32.27 -14.74 20.58
C SER A 8 30.88 -15.19 20.04
N ARG A 9 30.17 -16.01 20.81
CA ARG A 9 28.82 -16.46 20.46
C ARG A 9 27.81 -15.31 20.42
N SER A 10 28.12 -14.18 21.03
CA SER A 10 27.26 -12.97 20.99
C SER A 10 27.02 -12.41 19.59
N TRP A 11 27.90 -12.65 18.63
CA TRP A 11 27.69 -12.23 17.25
C TRP A 11 26.49 -12.89 16.55
N TYR A 12 26.14 -14.11 16.95
CA TYR A 12 24.90 -14.74 16.47
C TYR A 12 23.65 -14.04 17.02
N ALA A 13 23.72 -13.54 18.27
CA ALA A 13 22.63 -12.75 18.83
C ALA A 13 22.47 -11.42 18.08
N VAL A 14 23.57 -10.75 17.72
CA VAL A 14 23.53 -9.52 16.91
C VAL A 14 22.86 -9.78 15.54
N SER A 15 23.26 -10.84 14.86
CA SER A 15 22.65 -11.23 13.58
C SER A 15 21.15 -11.50 13.73
N LEU A 16 20.73 -12.23 14.76
CA LEU A 16 19.33 -12.53 15.04
C LEU A 16 18.53 -11.24 15.29
N VAL A 17 19.07 -10.32 16.09
CA VAL A 17 18.41 -9.03 16.39
C VAL A 17 18.20 -8.21 15.10
N LEU A 18 19.20 -8.17 14.21
CA LEU A 18 19.07 -7.47 12.93
C LEU A 18 17.94 -8.04 12.06
N VAL A 19 17.83 -9.37 11.98
CA VAL A 19 16.75 -10.03 11.25
C VAL A 19 15.38 -9.73 11.85
N LEU A 20 15.26 -9.79 13.17
CA LEU A 20 14.00 -9.47 13.86
C LEU A 20 13.59 -8.00 13.67
N LEU A 21 14.55 -7.07 13.71
CA LEU A 21 14.29 -5.65 13.44
C LEU A 21 13.84 -5.43 11.98
N ALA A 22 14.43 -6.15 11.03
CA ALA A 22 14.03 -6.08 9.63
C ALA A 22 12.57 -6.53 9.43
N ILE A 23 12.20 -7.66 10.05
CA ILE A 23 10.83 -8.18 10.00
C ILE A 23 9.85 -7.19 10.66
N ALA A 24 10.18 -6.69 11.85
CA ALA A 24 9.34 -5.74 12.57
C ALA A 24 9.12 -4.44 11.76
N ALA A 25 10.19 -3.89 11.17
CA ALA A 25 10.09 -2.70 10.32
C ALA A 25 9.21 -2.94 9.09
N GLY A 26 9.33 -4.09 8.43
CA GLY A 26 8.48 -4.47 7.29
C GLY A 26 7.01 -4.57 7.68
N VAL A 27 6.70 -5.23 8.78
CA VAL A 27 5.32 -5.36 9.28
C VAL A 27 4.74 -3.99 9.65
N ILE A 28 5.49 -3.16 10.38
CA ILE A 28 5.05 -1.82 10.78
C ILE A 28 4.79 -0.96 9.54
N ALA A 29 5.69 -0.95 8.57
CA ALA A 29 5.51 -0.19 7.32
C ALA A 29 4.25 -0.64 6.57
N THR A 30 4.00 -1.94 6.47
CA THR A 30 2.81 -2.49 5.82
C THR A 30 1.52 -2.07 6.55
N VAL A 31 1.49 -2.19 7.88
CA VAL A 31 0.31 -1.81 8.68
C VAL A 31 0.02 -0.32 8.57
N ILE A 32 1.05 0.53 8.64
CA ILE A 32 0.87 1.98 8.49
C ILE A 32 0.33 2.29 7.09
N SER A 33 0.92 1.71 6.04
CA SER A 33 0.49 1.97 4.65
C SER A 33 -0.94 1.54 4.38
N ILE A 34 -1.39 0.40 4.91
CA ILE A 34 -2.78 -0.06 4.74
C ILE A 34 -3.76 0.88 5.48
N ASN A 35 -3.39 1.36 6.67
CA ASN A 35 -4.24 2.24 7.46
C ASN A 35 -4.23 3.71 6.97
N SER A 36 -3.29 4.10 6.12
CA SER A 36 -3.23 5.46 5.56
C SER A 36 -4.17 5.68 4.38
N VAL A 37 -4.74 4.61 3.80
CA VAL A 37 -5.69 4.73 2.70
C VAL A 37 -7.05 5.15 3.25
N ASP A 38 -7.35 6.43 3.16
CA ASP A 38 -8.66 6.99 3.53
C ASP A 38 -9.60 6.93 2.32
N LEU A 39 -10.38 5.87 2.23
CA LEU A 39 -11.42 5.71 1.22
C LEU A 39 -12.73 6.30 1.74
N GLN A 40 -13.16 7.40 1.15
CA GLN A 40 -14.38 8.07 1.54
C GLN A 40 -15.57 7.52 0.74
N PRO A 41 -16.61 7.01 1.42
CA PRO A 41 -17.79 6.49 0.75
C PRO A 41 -18.66 7.63 0.21
N VAL A 42 -19.23 7.42 -0.98
CA VAL A 42 -20.19 8.32 -1.62
C VAL A 42 -21.27 7.52 -2.33
N GLU A 43 -22.51 8.03 -2.30
CA GLU A 43 -23.62 7.41 -3.00
C GLU A 43 -23.97 8.19 -4.27
N PHE A 44 -24.08 7.50 -5.40
CA PHE A 44 -24.55 8.07 -6.65
C PHE A 44 -25.92 7.50 -7.05
N PRO A 45 -26.77 8.33 -7.72
CA PRO A 45 -26.55 9.70 -8.16
C PRO A 45 -26.52 10.69 -6.98
N GLY A 46 -25.63 11.68 -7.07
CA GLY A 46 -25.46 12.69 -6.02
C GLY A 46 -24.15 13.46 -6.14
N SER A 47 -23.88 14.25 -5.14
CA SER A 47 -22.62 14.98 -5.02
C SER A 47 -22.13 15.01 -3.58
N VAL A 48 -20.81 15.07 -3.42
CA VAL A 48 -20.16 15.18 -2.11
C VAL A 48 -19.00 16.18 -2.20
N GLU A 49 -18.83 16.98 -1.15
CA GLU A 49 -17.63 17.82 -1.03
C GLU A 49 -16.48 17.00 -0.44
N ILE A 50 -15.31 17.14 -1.05
CA ILE A 50 -14.08 16.47 -0.65
C ILE A 50 -12.99 17.50 -0.42
N ASP A 51 -12.13 17.24 0.54
CA ASP A 51 -10.94 18.06 0.79
C ASP A 51 -9.69 17.31 0.30
N VAL A 52 -9.12 17.82 -0.77
CA VAL A 52 -7.94 17.23 -1.41
C VAL A 52 -6.71 17.84 -0.76
N GLU A 53 -6.02 17.08 0.08
CA GLU A 53 -4.82 17.56 0.78
C GLU A 53 -3.64 17.77 -0.18
N GLN A 54 -3.50 16.90 -1.18
CA GLN A 54 -2.40 16.95 -2.13
C GLN A 54 -2.90 16.74 -3.57
N PRO A 55 -2.35 17.50 -4.55
CA PRO A 55 -2.65 17.27 -5.94
C PRO A 55 -2.13 15.89 -6.37
N GLY A 56 -2.76 15.29 -7.36
CA GLY A 56 -2.34 13.99 -7.87
C GLY A 56 -3.49 13.16 -8.40
N ARG A 57 -3.20 11.88 -8.59
CA ARG A 57 -4.19 10.92 -9.08
C ARG A 57 -5.12 10.47 -7.97
N TRP A 58 -6.40 10.58 -8.25
CA TRP A 58 -7.48 10.09 -7.39
C TRP A 58 -8.24 8.99 -8.10
N ILE A 59 -8.56 7.94 -7.39
CA ILE A 59 -9.31 6.81 -7.92
C ILE A 59 -10.74 6.81 -7.42
N VAL A 60 -11.62 6.26 -8.25
CA VAL A 60 -13.02 5.99 -7.89
C VAL A 60 -13.27 4.50 -8.07
N CYS A 61 -13.79 3.87 -7.05
CA CYS A 61 -14.14 2.45 -7.06
C CYS A 61 -15.65 2.29 -6.79
N ALA A 62 -16.31 1.42 -7.54
CA ALA A 62 -17.65 0.96 -7.18
C ALA A 62 -17.55 -0.09 -6.08
N GLU A 63 -18.42 -0.03 -5.09
CA GLU A 63 -18.37 -0.89 -3.92
C GLU A 63 -19.70 -1.60 -3.65
N THR A 64 -19.61 -2.82 -3.12
CA THR A 64 -20.74 -3.55 -2.56
C THR A 64 -20.43 -3.97 -1.12
N VAL A 65 -21.46 -4.03 -0.30
CA VAL A 65 -21.36 -4.36 1.13
C VAL A 65 -21.74 -5.82 1.42
N ASP A 66 -22.36 -6.49 0.45
CA ASP A 66 -22.85 -7.88 0.62
C ASP A 66 -21.89 -8.93 0.03
N GLY A 67 -20.70 -8.50 -0.40
CA GLY A 67 -19.70 -9.38 -1.02
C GLY A 67 -20.04 -9.83 -2.44
N SER A 68 -21.14 -9.33 -3.02
CA SER A 68 -21.45 -9.53 -4.44
C SER A 68 -20.45 -8.79 -5.34
N ASP A 69 -20.39 -9.18 -6.61
CA ASP A 69 -19.56 -8.44 -7.56
C ASP A 69 -20.17 -7.06 -7.82
N PRO A 70 -19.38 -5.99 -7.67
CA PRO A 70 -19.86 -4.64 -7.91
C PRO A 70 -20.36 -4.50 -9.34
N VAL A 71 -21.60 -4.08 -9.50
CA VAL A 71 -22.13 -3.71 -10.80
C VAL A 71 -21.55 -2.35 -11.18
N HIS A 72 -20.99 -2.25 -12.38
CA HIS A 72 -20.48 -1.00 -12.93
C HIS A 72 -21.58 -0.23 -13.69
N PRO A 73 -22.48 0.48 -13.01
CA PRO A 73 -23.40 1.34 -13.73
C PRO A 73 -22.60 2.46 -14.39
N ARG A 74 -22.98 2.82 -15.59
CA ARG A 74 -22.37 3.97 -16.24
C ARG A 74 -22.84 5.24 -15.54
N PHE A 75 -21.90 5.99 -15.00
CA PHE A 75 -22.10 7.32 -14.48
C PHE A 75 -21.15 8.27 -15.20
N ASP A 76 -21.62 9.47 -15.46
CA ASP A 76 -20.76 10.60 -15.77
C ASP A 76 -20.32 11.19 -14.43
N ILE A 77 -19.08 10.91 -14.07
CA ILE A 77 -18.48 11.34 -12.81
C ILE A 77 -17.49 12.45 -13.12
N GLU A 78 -17.58 13.55 -12.39
CA GLU A 78 -16.66 14.67 -12.53
C GLU A 78 -16.30 15.28 -11.19
N PHE A 79 -15.11 15.83 -11.15
CA PHE A 79 -14.62 16.63 -10.03
C PHE A 79 -14.67 18.10 -10.43
N SER A 80 -15.37 18.92 -9.67
CA SER A 80 -15.45 20.36 -9.88
C SER A 80 -14.90 21.11 -8.67
N SER A 81 -14.16 22.19 -8.91
CA SER A 81 -13.67 23.06 -7.84
C SER A 81 -14.46 24.36 -7.80
N THR A 82 -14.35 25.08 -6.68
CA THR A 82 -14.97 26.40 -6.48
C THR A 82 -14.55 27.48 -7.49
N GLY A 83 -13.60 27.19 -8.39
CA GLY A 83 -13.09 28.13 -9.40
C GLY A 83 -13.43 27.75 -10.83
N GLU A 84 -14.55 27.06 -11.07
CA GLU A 84 -15.02 26.59 -12.41
C GLU A 84 -14.12 25.56 -13.09
N GLU A 85 -13.10 25.07 -12.43
CA GLU A 85 -12.27 24.00 -12.97
C GLU A 85 -12.98 22.65 -12.79
N THR A 86 -13.16 21.93 -13.90
CA THR A 86 -13.80 20.61 -13.90
C THR A 86 -12.82 19.60 -14.46
N VAL A 87 -12.65 18.49 -13.75
CA VAL A 87 -11.82 17.36 -14.16
C VAL A 87 -12.74 16.14 -14.32
N PRO A 88 -12.92 15.63 -15.54
CA PRO A 88 -13.73 14.43 -15.75
C PRO A 88 -13.02 13.19 -15.24
N LEU A 89 -13.79 12.19 -14.81
CA LEU A 89 -13.25 10.86 -14.52
C LEU A 89 -12.83 10.20 -15.84
N VAL A 90 -11.57 9.79 -15.91
CA VAL A 90 -11.09 8.92 -16.98
C VAL A 90 -11.49 7.50 -16.62
N VAL A 91 -12.50 6.97 -17.33
CA VAL A 91 -12.95 5.58 -17.13
C VAL A 91 -11.88 4.65 -17.68
N ASP A 92 -11.27 3.90 -16.80
CA ASP A 92 -10.24 2.93 -17.13
C ASP A 92 -10.48 1.66 -16.32
N SER A 93 -10.35 0.51 -16.98
CA SER A 93 -10.34 -0.77 -16.29
C SER A 93 -9.00 -0.98 -15.59
N MET A 94 -8.77 -0.26 -14.52
CA MET A 94 -7.50 -0.29 -13.77
C MET A 94 -7.15 -1.68 -13.22
N GLY A 95 -8.04 -2.68 -13.36
CA GLY A 95 -7.85 -4.01 -12.77
C GLY A 95 -7.74 -3.98 -11.24
N LEU A 96 -7.96 -2.81 -10.63
CA LEU A 96 -7.90 -2.64 -9.18
C LEU A 96 -9.13 -3.30 -8.57
N THR A 97 -8.91 -4.27 -7.71
CA THR A 97 -9.94 -4.86 -6.88
C THR A 97 -9.45 -4.93 -5.44
N TYR A 98 -10.34 -4.71 -4.49
CA TYR A 98 -10.02 -4.89 -3.07
C TYR A 98 -11.16 -5.57 -2.33
N THR A 99 -10.82 -6.17 -1.19
CA THR A 99 -11.79 -6.73 -0.26
C THR A 99 -11.37 -6.34 1.16
N ILE A 100 -12.21 -5.64 1.88
CA ILE A 100 -11.98 -5.21 3.26
C ILE A 100 -13.21 -5.63 4.08
N GLY A 101 -13.07 -6.68 4.88
CA GLY A 101 -14.19 -7.28 5.60
C GLY A 101 -15.23 -7.86 4.64
N ASP A 102 -16.46 -7.36 4.72
CA ASP A 102 -17.61 -7.70 3.86
C ASP A 102 -17.77 -6.73 2.66
N ARG A 103 -16.91 -5.73 2.55
CA ARG A 103 -16.91 -4.75 1.47
C ARG A 103 -15.99 -5.18 0.34
N ARG A 104 -16.49 -5.14 -0.88
CA ARG A 104 -15.73 -5.45 -2.09
C ARG A 104 -15.83 -4.29 -3.08
N GLY A 105 -14.68 -3.84 -3.58
CA GLY A 105 -14.59 -2.73 -4.52
C GLY A 105 -13.86 -3.09 -5.80
N VAL A 106 -14.25 -2.43 -6.88
CA VAL A 106 -13.63 -2.53 -8.20
C VAL A 106 -13.40 -1.13 -8.75
N GLY A 107 -12.17 -0.86 -9.22
CA GLY A 107 -11.79 0.41 -9.80
C GLY A 107 -12.60 0.73 -11.06
N VAL A 108 -13.21 1.90 -11.08
CA VAL A 108 -14.02 2.41 -12.21
C VAL A 108 -13.21 3.36 -13.07
N GLY A 109 -12.34 4.15 -12.45
CA GLY A 109 -11.53 5.12 -13.16
C GLY A 109 -10.73 6.01 -12.22
N HIS A 110 -10.06 6.99 -12.81
CA HIS A 110 -9.23 7.94 -12.07
C HIS A 110 -9.43 9.37 -12.58
N ALA A 111 -9.06 10.33 -11.76
CA ALA A 111 -8.95 11.74 -12.12
C ALA A 111 -7.61 12.29 -11.62
N ASP A 112 -6.92 13.06 -12.43
CA ASP A 112 -5.69 13.76 -12.05
C ASP A 112 -6.06 15.17 -11.57
N LEU A 113 -6.14 15.36 -10.23
CA LEU A 113 -6.50 16.63 -9.63
C LEU A 113 -5.27 17.54 -9.58
N PRO A 114 -5.30 18.71 -10.26
CA PRO A 114 -4.12 19.54 -10.47
C PRO A 114 -3.69 20.31 -9.21
N ARG A 115 -4.56 20.45 -8.22
CA ARG A 115 -4.29 21.24 -7.01
C ARG A 115 -5.00 20.69 -5.77
N ALA A 116 -4.43 20.97 -4.63
CA ALA A 116 -5.06 20.80 -3.33
C ALA A 116 -6.23 21.78 -3.13
N GLY A 117 -7.12 21.48 -2.21
CA GLY A 117 -8.25 22.32 -1.85
C GLY A 117 -9.57 21.58 -1.93
N ARG A 118 -10.66 22.35 -1.85
CA ARG A 118 -12.02 21.81 -1.84
C ARG A 118 -12.50 21.53 -3.26
N TRP A 119 -12.97 20.30 -3.46
CA TRP A 119 -13.55 19.80 -4.70
C TRP A 119 -14.93 19.23 -4.43
N THR A 120 -15.79 19.27 -5.43
CA THR A 120 -17.07 18.58 -5.41
C THR A 120 -17.01 17.41 -6.37
N LEU A 121 -17.17 16.22 -5.87
CA LEU A 121 -17.32 15.00 -6.67
C LEU A 121 -18.81 14.83 -6.96
N SER A 122 -19.19 14.81 -8.22
CA SER A 122 -20.57 14.60 -8.66
C SER A 122 -20.67 13.42 -9.62
N GLY A 123 -21.74 12.67 -9.48
CA GLY A 123 -22.04 11.56 -10.38
C GLY A 123 -23.48 11.62 -10.86
N VAL A 124 -23.65 11.67 -12.17
CA VAL A 124 -24.95 11.72 -12.84
C VAL A 124 -25.09 10.49 -13.74
N ARG A 125 -26.27 9.88 -13.76
CA ARG A 125 -26.55 8.77 -14.67
C ARG A 125 -26.82 9.32 -16.07
N PRO A 126 -26.08 8.92 -17.11
CA PRO A 126 -26.33 9.39 -18.48
C PRO A 126 -27.64 8.83 -19.00
N GLY A 127 -28.43 9.68 -19.63
CA GLY A 127 -29.65 9.33 -20.35
C GLY A 127 -30.84 8.95 -19.45
N ASP A 128 -31.89 8.43 -20.10
CA ASP A 128 -33.19 8.10 -19.50
C ASP A 128 -33.19 6.85 -18.58
N ALA A 129 -32.07 6.49 -18.01
CA ALA A 129 -31.99 5.44 -17.00
C ALA A 129 -32.65 5.86 -15.67
N VAL A 130 -33.79 6.51 -15.77
CA VAL A 130 -34.72 6.80 -14.65
C VAL A 130 -35.49 5.51 -14.36
N GLY A 131 -34.74 4.46 -13.94
CA GLY A 131 -35.41 3.17 -13.86
C GLY A 131 -35.81 2.78 -12.45
N ASP A 132 -34.99 2.91 -11.46
CA ASP A 132 -35.25 2.22 -10.21
C ASP A 132 -34.95 2.99 -8.92
N GLY A 133 -34.45 4.23 -9.03
CA GLY A 133 -34.04 4.99 -7.85
C GLY A 133 -32.87 4.32 -7.06
N ALA A 134 -32.25 3.30 -7.66
CA ALA A 134 -31.18 2.58 -7.02
C ALA A 134 -29.99 3.49 -6.77
N ARG A 135 -29.49 3.45 -5.55
CA ARG A 135 -28.25 4.11 -5.16
C ARG A 135 -27.11 3.12 -5.26
N TYR A 136 -25.97 3.63 -5.71
CA TYR A 136 -24.76 2.85 -5.83
C TYR A 136 -23.71 3.43 -4.90
N SER A 137 -23.09 2.57 -4.14
CA SER A 137 -21.99 2.96 -3.27
C SER A 137 -20.70 3.02 -4.08
N PHE A 138 -20.01 4.12 -3.96
CA PHE A 138 -18.68 4.31 -4.50
C PHE A 138 -17.76 4.73 -3.37
N VAL A 139 -16.49 4.52 -3.55
CA VAL A 139 -15.46 5.09 -2.69
C VAL A 139 -14.45 5.79 -3.56
N PHE A 140 -13.92 6.88 -3.05
CA PHE A 140 -12.86 7.60 -3.72
C PHE A 140 -11.74 7.89 -2.73
N GLY A 141 -10.54 8.03 -3.26
CA GLY A 141 -9.35 8.32 -2.47
C GLY A 141 -8.14 8.53 -3.36
N PRO A 142 -7.02 8.93 -2.77
CA PRO A 142 -5.77 9.04 -3.50
C PRO A 142 -5.35 7.68 -4.07
N ASP A 143 -4.56 7.71 -5.15
CA ASP A 143 -4.07 6.49 -5.79
C ASP A 143 -3.22 5.66 -4.80
N PRO A 144 -3.69 4.46 -4.40
CA PRO A 144 -2.99 3.64 -3.42
C PRO A 144 -1.63 3.14 -3.93
N ILE A 145 -1.37 3.19 -5.24
CA ILE A 145 -0.08 2.76 -5.78
C ILE A 145 1.04 3.65 -5.22
N SER A 146 0.86 4.97 -5.20
CA SER A 146 1.86 5.88 -4.67
C SER A 146 1.94 5.86 -3.14
N GLU A 147 0.80 5.76 -2.46
CA GLU A 147 0.73 5.87 -1.00
C GLU A 147 1.01 4.55 -0.27
N VAL A 148 0.63 3.42 -0.85
CA VAL A 148 0.81 2.10 -0.24
C VAL A 148 2.07 1.41 -0.73
N PHE A 149 2.24 1.34 -2.05
CA PHE A 149 3.34 0.55 -2.61
C PHE A 149 4.72 1.18 -2.39
N LEU A 150 4.85 2.50 -2.48
CA LEU A 150 6.14 3.15 -2.31
C LEU A 150 6.72 2.97 -0.89
N PRO A 151 5.97 3.21 0.20
CA PRO A 151 6.45 2.91 1.56
C PRO A 151 6.77 1.43 1.78
N ILE A 152 5.97 0.51 1.23
CA ILE A 152 6.25 -0.93 1.32
C ILE A 152 7.54 -1.29 0.58
N LEU A 153 7.75 -0.72 -0.60
CA LEU A 153 8.96 -0.97 -1.40
C LEU A 153 10.21 -0.44 -0.69
N ILE A 154 10.14 0.74 -0.10
CA ILE A 154 11.25 1.33 0.68
C ILE A 154 11.48 0.50 1.95
N GLY A 155 10.44 0.21 2.73
CA GLY A 155 10.53 -0.58 3.95
C GLY A 155 11.01 -2.00 3.68
N GLY A 156 10.51 -2.64 2.62
CA GLY A 156 10.96 -3.95 2.16
C GLY A 156 12.41 -3.93 1.71
N GLY A 157 12.83 -2.91 0.96
CA GLY A 157 14.23 -2.73 0.54
C GLY A 157 15.20 -2.63 1.71
N VAL A 158 14.87 -1.82 2.72
CA VAL A 158 15.64 -1.71 3.96
C VAL A 158 15.67 -3.06 4.69
N GLY A 159 14.55 -3.76 4.76
CA GLY A 159 14.46 -5.10 5.35
C GLY A 159 15.41 -6.10 4.68
N VAL A 160 15.42 -6.15 3.36
CA VAL A 160 16.33 -7.04 2.59
C VAL A 160 17.80 -6.72 2.89
N ILE A 161 18.17 -5.44 2.96
CA ILE A 161 19.54 -5.03 3.29
C ILE A 161 19.93 -5.53 4.69
N LEU A 162 19.07 -5.33 5.70
CA LEU A 162 19.34 -5.76 7.06
C LEU A 162 19.45 -7.29 7.19
N VAL A 163 18.59 -8.04 6.51
CA VAL A 163 18.67 -9.51 6.46
C VAL A 163 19.97 -9.96 5.82
N THR A 164 20.37 -9.31 4.70
CA THR A 164 21.62 -9.66 4.00
C THR A 164 22.85 -9.41 4.87
N ILE A 165 22.89 -8.27 5.59
CA ILE A 165 23.97 -7.96 6.54
C ILE A 165 23.98 -9.01 7.67
N GLY A 166 22.81 -9.31 8.25
CA GLY A 166 22.69 -10.30 9.32
C GLY A 166 23.17 -11.69 8.88
N ALA A 167 22.77 -12.16 7.70
CA ALA A 167 23.21 -13.42 7.13
C ALA A 167 24.72 -13.42 6.83
N GLY A 168 25.26 -12.31 6.34
CA GLY A 168 26.68 -12.12 6.10
C GLY A 168 27.52 -12.24 7.40
N ILE A 169 27.08 -11.57 8.45
CA ILE A 169 27.73 -11.66 9.79
C ILE A 169 27.67 -13.10 10.30
N TRP A 170 26.51 -13.74 10.20
CA TRP A 170 26.33 -15.13 10.64
C TRP A 170 27.27 -16.09 9.90
N GLY A 171 27.32 -15.99 8.57
CA GLY A 171 28.18 -16.81 7.72
C GLY A 171 29.68 -16.59 8.01
N LEU A 172 30.10 -15.33 8.19
CA LEU A 172 31.48 -14.98 8.53
C LEU A 172 31.89 -15.57 9.89
N VAL A 173 31.06 -15.40 10.92
CA VAL A 173 31.31 -15.93 12.27
C VAL A 173 31.39 -17.46 12.23
N PHE A 174 30.48 -18.11 11.51
CA PHE A 174 30.49 -19.55 11.31
C PHE A 174 31.79 -20.02 10.65
N TRP A 175 32.18 -19.40 9.55
CA TRP A 175 33.41 -19.74 8.81
C TRP A 175 34.67 -19.56 9.67
N LEU A 176 34.79 -18.44 10.40
CA LEU A 176 35.94 -18.19 11.29
C LEU A 176 36.03 -19.22 12.41
N ARG A 177 34.91 -19.66 12.97
CA ARG A 177 34.87 -20.72 14.00
C ARG A 177 35.29 -22.08 13.44
N MET A 178 34.80 -22.44 12.27
CA MET A 178 35.20 -23.70 11.63
C MET A 178 36.72 -23.72 11.36
N LYS A 179 37.27 -22.60 10.92
CA LYS A 179 38.72 -22.47 10.70
C LYS A 179 39.53 -22.57 11.98
N ALA A 180 39.02 -22.01 13.08
CA ALA A 180 39.68 -22.12 14.40
C ALA A 180 39.68 -23.57 14.92
N LEU A 181 38.61 -24.34 14.68
CA LEU A 181 38.51 -25.73 15.08
C LEU A 181 39.50 -26.61 14.28
N GLN A 182 39.64 -26.38 12.96
CA GLN A 182 40.58 -27.12 12.10
C GLN A 182 42.05 -26.84 12.50
N ALA A 183 42.39 -25.65 12.93
CA ALA A 183 43.74 -25.32 13.37
C ALA A 183 44.15 -26.06 14.66
N THR A 184 43.23 -26.39 15.54
CA THR A 184 43.52 -27.16 16.75
C THR A 184 43.71 -28.64 16.49
N GLU A 185 43.11 -29.21 15.45
CA GLU A 185 43.29 -30.64 15.08
C GLU A 185 44.62 -30.93 14.35
N THR A 186 45.29 -29.92 13.82
CA THR A 186 46.58 -30.08 13.13
C THR A 186 47.78 -29.97 14.05
N GLU A 187 47.64 -29.60 15.29
CA GLU A 187 48.70 -29.48 16.30
C GLU A 187 48.81 -30.73 17.22
N GLU A 188 47.91 -31.70 17.11
CA GLU A 188 48.02 -33.02 17.78
C GLU A 188 48.67 -34.08 16.85
#